data_f0e9014b455b923e2ea810fcde5a206c
#
_entry.id   f0e9014b455b923e2ea810fcde5a206c
#
_cell.length_a   1.000
_cell.length_b   1.000
_cell.length_c   1.000
_cell.angle_alpha   90.00
_cell.angle_beta   90.00
_cell.angle_gamma   90.00
#
_symmetry.space_group_name_H-M   'P 1'
#
loop_
_entity.id
_entity.type
_entity.pdbx_description
1 polymer ?
#
loop_
_entity_poly.entity_id
_entity_poly.type
_entity_poly.pdbx_seq_one_letter_code
_entity_poly.pdbx_strand_id
1 'polypeptide(L)'
;MPGALGEYGELRVKSPGVFVEYLGRPEKTADAFDEEGYFKTGDVVEITREYDVPSDVVYSAYKVLGRKGLDVIKTGGYKVSALEVESILLTHDEIIECAVCGVADETYGERVGAVVALTERGRGGGGGGDDAKVTAESLRAWTKKTLASYKCPSALVVVEEIPRNAMGKVNKRELKKLFEATR
;
A
#
# COMPACT_ATOMS: atom_id res chain seq x y z
N MET A 1 -23.58 -7.58 -9.14
CA MET A 1 -24.07 -6.18 -9.04
C MET A 1 -22.86 -5.30 -8.85
N PRO A 2 -22.64 -4.24 -9.65
CA PRO A 2 -21.64 -3.25 -9.30
C PRO A 2 -22.03 -2.63 -7.97
N GLY A 3 -21.10 -2.58 -7.03
CA GLY A 3 -21.28 -1.96 -5.72
C GLY A 3 -21.49 -0.45 -5.82
N ALA A 4 -21.78 0.21 -4.70
CA ALA A 4 -21.91 1.66 -4.64
C ALA A 4 -20.53 2.35 -4.74
N LEU A 5 -20.54 3.63 -5.12
CA LEU A 5 -19.32 4.46 -5.14
C LEU A 5 -18.63 4.48 -3.78
N GLY A 6 -17.30 4.33 -3.78
CA GLY A 6 -16.50 4.25 -2.57
C GLY A 6 -16.56 2.90 -1.86
N GLU A 7 -17.31 1.93 -2.40
CA GLU A 7 -17.23 0.56 -1.90
C GLU A 7 -15.92 -0.10 -2.27
N TYR A 8 -15.40 -0.87 -1.33
CA TYR A 8 -14.16 -1.63 -1.46
C TYR A 8 -14.48 -3.12 -1.56
N GLY A 9 -13.84 -3.81 -2.50
CA GLY A 9 -13.99 -5.24 -2.67
C GLY A 9 -12.74 -5.89 -3.21
N GLU A 10 -12.68 -7.22 -3.10
CA GLU A 10 -11.69 -8.00 -3.83
C GLU A 10 -12.12 -8.09 -5.29
N LEU A 11 -11.21 -7.71 -6.19
CA LEU A 11 -11.44 -7.85 -7.62
C LEU A 11 -11.51 -9.34 -7.99
N ARG A 12 -12.61 -9.70 -8.64
CA ARG A 12 -12.80 -11.05 -9.17
C ARG A 12 -13.00 -10.99 -10.67
N VAL A 13 -12.36 -11.89 -11.39
CA VAL A 13 -12.35 -11.90 -12.86
C VAL A 13 -12.85 -13.22 -13.40
N LYS A 14 -13.73 -13.17 -14.40
CA LYS A 14 -14.19 -14.32 -15.15
C LYS A 14 -14.08 -14.00 -16.63
N SER A 15 -13.25 -14.74 -17.35
CA SER A 15 -13.00 -14.55 -18.77
C SER A 15 -12.37 -15.80 -19.35
N PRO A 16 -12.55 -16.08 -20.65
CA PRO A 16 -11.84 -17.16 -21.35
C PRO A 16 -10.31 -17.05 -21.29
N GLY A 17 -9.78 -15.85 -21.03
CA GLY A 17 -8.33 -15.61 -20.89
C GLY A 17 -7.77 -15.88 -19.49
N VAL A 18 -8.61 -16.21 -18.50
CA VAL A 18 -8.14 -16.63 -17.18
C VAL A 18 -7.56 -18.04 -17.28
N PHE A 19 -6.43 -18.28 -16.58
CA PHE A 19 -5.82 -19.61 -16.56
C PHE A 19 -6.79 -20.67 -16.01
N VAL A 20 -6.57 -21.92 -16.41
CA VAL A 20 -7.46 -23.04 -16.03
C VAL A 20 -7.07 -23.59 -14.65
N GLU A 21 -5.77 -23.81 -14.41
CA GLU A 21 -5.30 -24.43 -13.19
C GLU A 21 -3.85 -24.07 -12.84
N TYR A 22 -3.48 -24.23 -11.58
CA TYR A 22 -2.09 -24.30 -11.14
C TYR A 22 -1.58 -25.73 -11.33
N LEU A 23 -0.62 -25.93 -12.22
CA LEU A 23 -0.08 -27.24 -12.59
C LEU A 23 0.33 -28.06 -11.35
N GLY A 24 -0.26 -29.24 -11.20
CA GLY A 24 0.01 -30.14 -10.07
C GLY A 24 -0.43 -29.62 -8.70
N ARG A 25 -1.32 -28.61 -8.63
CA ARG A 25 -1.78 -27.99 -7.39
C ARG A 25 -3.31 -27.85 -7.35
N PRO A 26 -4.07 -28.97 -7.35
CA PRO A 26 -5.54 -28.94 -7.43
C PRO A 26 -6.19 -28.18 -6.27
N GLU A 27 -5.67 -28.29 -5.03
CA GLU A 27 -6.18 -27.55 -3.88
C GLU A 27 -6.03 -26.04 -4.05
N LYS A 28 -4.86 -25.58 -4.52
CA LYS A 28 -4.63 -24.15 -4.80
C LYS A 28 -5.50 -23.64 -5.95
N THR A 29 -5.80 -24.49 -6.92
CA THR A 29 -6.70 -24.15 -8.00
C THR A 29 -8.12 -23.97 -7.47
N ALA A 30 -8.61 -24.89 -6.64
CA ALA A 30 -9.92 -24.80 -6.01
C ALA A 30 -10.02 -23.53 -5.14
N ASP A 31 -8.98 -23.21 -4.36
CA ASP A 31 -8.94 -22.00 -3.53
C ASP A 31 -8.92 -20.70 -4.34
N ALA A 32 -8.41 -20.75 -5.57
CA ALA A 32 -8.24 -19.56 -6.42
C ALA A 32 -9.53 -19.10 -7.08
N PHE A 33 -10.54 -19.97 -7.18
CA PHE A 33 -11.82 -19.64 -7.78
C PHE A 33 -12.93 -19.64 -6.71
N ASP A 34 -14.00 -18.91 -6.96
CA ASP A 34 -15.21 -19.00 -6.15
C ASP A 34 -16.21 -20.01 -6.74
N GLU A 35 -17.34 -20.19 -6.03
CA GLU A 35 -18.39 -21.15 -6.42
C GLU A 35 -19.02 -20.83 -7.78
N GLU A 36 -18.97 -19.56 -8.22
CA GLU A 36 -19.48 -19.10 -9.53
C GLU A 36 -18.41 -19.16 -10.63
N GLY A 37 -17.18 -19.57 -10.31
CA GLY A 37 -16.04 -19.70 -11.22
C GLY A 37 -15.32 -18.38 -11.53
N TYR A 38 -15.41 -17.37 -10.66
CA TYR A 38 -14.59 -16.17 -10.76
C TYR A 38 -13.25 -16.40 -10.08
N PHE A 39 -12.19 -16.02 -10.76
CA PHE A 39 -10.83 -15.99 -10.21
C PHE A 39 -10.70 -14.88 -9.17
N LYS A 40 -10.28 -15.23 -7.96
CA LYS A 40 -9.95 -14.33 -6.86
C LYS A 40 -8.55 -13.76 -7.08
N THR A 41 -8.45 -12.51 -7.53
CA THR A 41 -7.14 -11.90 -7.86
C THR A 41 -6.27 -11.63 -6.63
N GLY A 42 -6.90 -11.46 -5.47
CA GLY A 42 -6.26 -11.01 -4.24
C GLY A 42 -6.03 -9.49 -4.21
N ASP A 43 -6.39 -8.78 -5.26
CA ASP A 43 -6.28 -7.32 -5.31
C ASP A 43 -7.54 -6.67 -4.75
N VAL A 44 -7.37 -5.64 -3.94
CA VAL A 44 -8.48 -4.83 -3.39
C VAL A 44 -8.66 -3.60 -4.26
N VAL A 45 -9.89 -3.34 -4.65
CA VAL A 45 -10.26 -2.20 -5.48
C VAL A 45 -11.33 -1.36 -4.79
N GLU A 46 -11.33 -0.08 -5.13
CA GLU A 46 -12.38 0.89 -4.81
C GLU A 46 -13.15 1.23 -6.09
N ILE A 47 -14.46 1.29 -6.02
CA ILE A 47 -15.30 1.65 -7.16
C ILE A 47 -15.34 3.17 -7.26
N THR A 48 -14.85 3.68 -8.39
CA THR A 48 -14.87 5.11 -8.73
C THR A 48 -15.72 5.31 -9.99
N ARG A 49 -16.25 6.52 -10.19
CA ARG A 49 -16.87 6.91 -11.47
C ARG A 49 -15.98 7.93 -12.16
N GLU A 50 -15.66 7.66 -13.40
CA GLU A 50 -15.09 8.67 -14.28
C GLU A 50 -16.19 9.36 -15.06
N TYR A 51 -16.16 10.71 -15.13
CA TYR A 51 -17.23 11.55 -15.69
C TYR A 51 -16.97 12.05 -17.11
N ASP A 52 -15.83 11.71 -17.74
CA ASP A 52 -15.41 12.29 -19.01
C ASP A 52 -15.40 11.30 -20.18
N VAL A 53 -16.59 10.77 -20.52
CA VAL A 53 -16.77 10.17 -21.85
C VAL A 53 -18.00 10.79 -22.49
N PRO A 54 -17.91 11.35 -23.73
CA PRO A 54 -19.05 11.93 -24.42
C PRO A 54 -19.98 10.83 -24.96
N SER A 55 -20.61 10.11 -24.08
CA SER A 55 -21.68 9.16 -24.36
C SER A 55 -22.42 8.89 -23.05
N ASP A 56 -23.74 8.70 -23.12
CA ASP A 56 -24.61 8.38 -21.98
C ASP A 56 -24.29 7.05 -21.27
N VAL A 57 -23.11 6.51 -21.49
CA VAL A 57 -22.62 5.25 -20.89
C VAL A 57 -21.78 5.57 -19.67
N VAL A 58 -22.31 5.24 -18.49
CA VAL A 58 -21.60 5.36 -17.22
C VAL A 58 -20.64 4.16 -17.10
N TYR A 59 -19.36 4.42 -17.22
CA TYR A 59 -18.33 3.41 -16.91
C TYR A 59 -18.00 3.46 -15.42
N SER A 60 -18.02 2.29 -14.76
CA SER A 60 -17.44 2.15 -13.42
C SER A 60 -15.95 1.92 -13.59
N ALA A 61 -15.13 2.80 -13.02
CA ALA A 61 -13.70 2.60 -12.91
C ALA A 61 -13.36 1.98 -11.56
N TYR A 62 -12.29 1.19 -11.55
CA TYR A 62 -11.77 0.55 -10.35
C TYR A 62 -10.38 1.10 -10.03
N LYS A 63 -10.27 1.75 -8.87
CA LYS A 63 -8.97 2.15 -8.32
C LYS A 63 -8.36 0.97 -7.56
N VAL A 64 -7.22 0.48 -8.00
CA VAL A 64 -6.50 -0.59 -7.30
C VAL A 64 -5.84 -0.02 -6.05
N LEU A 65 -6.19 -0.54 -4.88
CA LEU A 65 -5.62 -0.15 -3.59
C LEU A 65 -4.42 -1.00 -3.18
N GLY A 66 -4.23 -2.16 -3.82
CA GLY A 66 -3.16 -3.10 -3.56
C GLY A 66 -3.65 -4.47 -3.13
N ARG A 67 -2.73 -5.32 -2.70
CA ARG A 67 -2.98 -6.71 -2.30
C ARG A 67 -3.63 -6.80 -0.94
N LYS A 68 -4.65 -7.67 -0.85
CA LYS A 68 -5.33 -8.02 0.40
C LYS A 68 -4.33 -8.54 1.44
N GLY A 69 -4.32 -7.92 2.62
CA GLY A 69 -3.45 -8.31 3.74
C GLY A 69 -1.98 -7.91 3.61
N LEU A 70 -1.58 -7.24 2.51
CA LEU A 70 -0.22 -6.73 2.31
C LEU A 70 -0.19 -5.21 2.16
N ASP A 71 -0.99 -4.68 1.22
CA ASP A 71 -0.95 -3.26 0.84
C ASP A 71 -2.12 -2.45 1.40
N VAL A 72 -3.14 -3.12 1.93
CA VAL A 72 -4.29 -2.46 2.55
C VAL A 72 -4.14 -2.47 4.06
N ILE A 73 -3.88 -1.30 4.64
CA ILE A 73 -3.69 -1.06 6.07
C ILE A 73 -5.04 -0.74 6.69
N LYS A 74 -5.38 -1.41 7.78
CA LYS A 74 -6.65 -1.22 8.50
C LYS A 74 -6.40 -0.39 9.76
N THR A 75 -6.63 0.91 9.69
CA THR A 75 -6.37 1.84 10.80
C THR A 75 -7.63 2.58 11.22
N GLY A 76 -8.05 2.40 12.47
CA GLY A 76 -9.21 3.09 13.04
C GLY A 76 -10.50 2.94 12.22
N GLY A 77 -10.75 1.77 11.61
CA GLY A 77 -11.88 1.50 10.74
C GLY A 77 -11.69 1.92 9.28
N TYR A 78 -10.65 2.69 8.97
CA TYR A 78 -10.32 3.08 7.60
C TYR A 78 -9.46 2.04 6.89
N LYS A 79 -9.60 1.96 5.56
CA LYS A 79 -8.71 1.20 4.68
C LYS A 79 -7.77 2.18 3.98
N VAL A 80 -6.48 2.06 4.23
CA VAL A 80 -5.44 2.91 3.65
C VAL A 80 -4.62 2.09 2.67
N SER A 81 -4.49 2.58 1.44
CA SER A 81 -3.59 1.99 0.45
C SER A 81 -2.14 2.36 0.78
N ALA A 82 -1.31 1.35 1.04
CA ALA A 82 0.13 1.56 1.20
C ALA A 82 0.75 2.15 -0.06
N LEU A 83 0.27 1.72 -1.25
CA LEU A 83 0.75 2.21 -2.55
C LEU A 83 0.46 3.71 -2.74
N GLU A 84 -0.70 4.20 -2.30
CA GLU A 84 -1.03 5.63 -2.32
C GLU A 84 -0.05 6.43 -1.46
N VAL A 85 0.25 5.95 -0.26
CA VAL A 85 1.20 6.61 0.63
C VAL A 85 2.62 6.54 0.06
N GLU A 86 3.06 5.38 -0.47
CA GLU A 86 4.35 5.21 -1.12
C GLU A 86 4.53 6.19 -2.30
N SER A 87 3.50 6.35 -3.13
CA SER A 87 3.57 7.27 -4.28
C SER A 87 3.78 8.72 -3.86
N ILE A 88 3.19 9.14 -2.74
CA ILE A 88 3.41 10.48 -2.19
C ILE A 88 4.80 10.59 -1.56
N LEU A 89 5.23 9.61 -0.77
CA LEU A 89 6.56 9.64 -0.14
C LEU A 89 7.69 9.74 -1.16
N LEU A 90 7.57 9.09 -2.32
CA LEU A 90 8.55 9.14 -3.41
C LEU A 90 8.65 10.53 -4.08
N THR A 91 7.74 11.46 -3.80
CA THR A 91 7.86 12.85 -4.26
C THR A 91 8.66 13.74 -3.29
N HIS A 92 9.14 13.19 -2.18
CA HIS A 92 9.96 13.91 -1.22
C HIS A 92 11.43 13.88 -1.64
N ASP A 93 12.07 15.05 -1.77
CA ASP A 93 13.43 15.23 -2.29
C ASP A 93 14.50 14.38 -1.56
N GLU A 94 14.28 14.07 -0.29
CA GLU A 94 15.24 13.35 0.54
C GLU A 94 14.95 11.84 0.62
N ILE A 95 13.91 11.32 -0.03
CA ILE A 95 13.57 9.89 -0.06
C ILE A 95 13.99 9.30 -1.40
N ILE A 96 14.95 8.36 -1.36
CA ILE A 96 15.40 7.60 -2.52
C ILE A 96 14.46 6.43 -2.81
N GLU A 97 14.05 5.73 -1.75
CA GLU A 97 13.20 4.55 -1.83
C GLU A 97 12.33 4.45 -0.58
N CYS A 98 11.12 3.93 -0.73
CA CYS A 98 10.25 3.69 0.40
C CYS A 98 9.42 2.42 0.25
N ALA A 99 8.97 1.90 1.38
CA ALA A 99 7.92 0.89 1.45
C ALA A 99 7.04 1.16 2.68
N VAL A 100 5.73 1.01 2.51
CA VAL A 100 4.73 1.30 3.53
C VAL A 100 3.99 0.02 3.92
N CYS A 101 3.79 -0.18 5.21
CA CYS A 101 3.04 -1.32 5.73
C CYS A 101 2.23 -0.95 6.98
N GLY A 102 1.26 -1.79 7.33
CA GLY A 102 0.55 -1.68 8.60
C GLY A 102 1.41 -2.21 9.74
N VAL A 103 1.61 -1.40 10.76
CA VAL A 103 2.30 -1.76 12.01
C VAL A 103 1.24 -1.94 13.09
N ALA A 104 1.31 -3.02 13.88
CA ALA A 104 0.35 -3.30 14.93
C ALA A 104 0.23 -2.14 15.93
N ASP A 105 -1.01 -1.78 16.27
CA ASP A 105 -1.34 -0.69 17.20
C ASP A 105 -2.54 -1.11 18.05
N GLU A 106 -2.46 -0.94 19.37
CA GLU A 106 -3.49 -1.38 20.31
C GLU A 106 -4.80 -0.60 20.18
N THR A 107 -4.73 0.67 19.78
CA THR A 107 -5.89 1.56 19.69
C THR A 107 -6.56 1.48 18.31
N TYR A 108 -5.77 1.44 17.25
CA TYR A 108 -6.26 1.55 15.87
C TYR A 108 -6.23 0.23 15.10
N GLY A 109 -5.76 -0.88 15.71
CA GLY A 109 -5.50 -2.16 15.08
C GLY A 109 -4.18 -2.14 14.30
N GLU A 110 -4.06 -1.27 13.32
CA GLU A 110 -2.81 -0.96 12.63
C GLU A 110 -2.62 0.56 12.54
N ARG A 111 -1.35 0.99 12.47
CA ARG A 111 -0.96 2.35 12.10
C ARG A 111 -0.10 2.32 10.85
N VAL A 112 -0.06 3.43 10.13
CA VAL A 112 0.76 3.53 8.91
C VAL A 112 2.23 3.65 9.29
N GLY A 113 3.04 2.67 8.89
CA GLY A 113 4.49 2.65 9.07
C GLY A 113 5.19 2.81 7.72
N ALA A 114 6.20 3.68 7.68
CA ALA A 114 7.05 3.89 6.53
C ALA A 114 8.48 3.40 6.82
N VAL A 115 9.04 2.60 5.91
CA VAL A 115 10.46 2.27 5.85
C VAL A 115 11.03 3.04 4.68
N VAL A 116 12.08 3.83 4.90
CA VAL A 116 12.65 4.72 3.87
C VAL A 116 14.15 4.58 3.77
N ALA A 117 14.68 4.64 2.55
CA ALA A 117 16.09 4.90 2.28
C ALA A 117 16.22 6.38 1.90
N LEU A 118 17.12 7.09 2.58
CA LEU A 118 17.28 8.54 2.47
C LEU A 118 18.58 8.91 1.76
N THR A 119 18.58 10.10 1.14
CA THR A 119 19.80 10.79 0.70
C THR A 119 20.72 11.06 1.89
N GLU A 120 21.99 11.38 1.65
CA GLU A 120 22.91 11.79 2.71
C GLU A 120 22.39 13.00 3.49
N ARG A 121 21.79 13.98 2.79
CA ARG A 121 21.19 15.16 3.39
C ARG A 121 20.01 14.79 4.30
N GLY A 122 19.12 13.92 3.82
CA GLY A 122 17.96 13.45 4.61
C GLY A 122 18.34 12.67 5.87
N ARG A 123 19.58 12.09 5.89
CA ARG A 123 20.17 11.43 7.08
C ARG A 123 20.82 12.41 8.06
N GLY A 124 20.89 13.70 7.71
CA GLY A 124 21.56 14.73 8.51
C GLY A 124 23.07 14.84 8.23
N GLY A 125 23.56 14.31 7.12
CA GLY A 125 24.99 14.22 6.74
C GLY A 125 25.54 15.39 5.91
N GLY A 126 24.96 16.52 5.90
CA GLY A 126 25.44 17.63 5.08
C GLY A 126 25.33 18.96 5.81
N GLY A 127 26.29 19.40 6.59
CA GLY A 127 26.60 20.80 7.03
C GLY A 127 25.48 21.82 7.26
N GLY A 128 24.24 21.43 7.19
CA GLY A 128 23.07 22.27 7.43
C GLY A 128 22.33 21.72 8.64
N GLY A 129 22.06 22.54 9.60
CA GLY A 129 21.54 22.23 10.93
C GLY A 129 20.39 21.20 11.01
N ASP A 130 19.83 21.03 12.20
CA ASP A 130 18.74 20.07 12.56
C ASP A 130 17.54 20.01 11.58
N ASP A 131 17.37 21.02 10.74
CA ASP A 131 16.26 21.15 9.77
C ASP A 131 16.34 20.19 8.55
N ALA A 132 17.45 19.49 8.35
CA ALA A 132 17.65 18.61 7.18
C ALA A 132 17.34 17.14 7.45
N LYS A 133 17.15 16.74 8.71
CA LYS A 133 16.91 15.33 9.06
C LYS A 133 15.44 14.94 8.89
N VAL A 134 15.21 13.87 8.12
CA VAL A 134 13.87 13.28 8.01
C VAL A 134 13.56 12.49 9.28
N THR A 135 12.57 12.96 10.03
CA THR A 135 12.04 12.31 11.24
C THR A 135 10.58 11.88 11.01
N ALA A 136 10.04 11.06 11.92
CA ALA A 136 8.64 10.66 11.85
C ALA A 136 7.69 11.88 11.92
N GLU A 137 8.03 12.88 12.75
CA GLU A 137 7.25 14.12 12.88
C GLU A 137 7.33 14.99 11.62
N SER A 138 8.54 15.22 11.08
CA SER A 138 8.72 16.03 9.88
C SER A 138 8.04 15.38 8.66
N LEU A 139 8.19 14.06 8.51
CA LEU A 139 7.55 13.31 7.43
C LEU A 139 6.02 13.32 7.54
N ARG A 140 5.50 13.17 8.77
CA ARG A 140 4.06 13.28 9.03
C ARG A 140 3.52 14.69 8.73
N ALA A 141 4.23 15.73 9.13
CA ALA A 141 3.85 17.11 8.84
C ALA A 141 3.87 17.40 7.33
N TRP A 142 4.86 16.86 6.64
CA TRP A 142 4.98 16.99 5.19
C TRP A 142 3.86 16.27 4.45
N THR A 143 3.59 15.01 4.79
CA THR A 143 2.54 14.21 4.14
C THR A 143 1.12 14.74 4.38
N LYS A 144 0.87 15.41 5.52
CA LYS A 144 -0.41 16.07 5.82
C LYS A 144 -0.82 17.15 4.82
N LYS A 145 0.12 17.68 4.03
CA LYS A 145 -0.18 18.67 2.98
C LYS A 145 -0.99 18.04 1.83
N THR A 146 -0.88 16.73 1.63
CA THR A 146 -1.49 16.02 0.50
C THR A 146 -2.42 14.88 0.93
N LEU A 147 -2.11 14.24 2.07
CA LEU A 147 -2.85 13.09 2.57
C LEU A 147 -3.74 13.46 3.76
N ALA A 148 -4.88 12.79 3.87
CA ALA A 148 -5.69 12.84 5.09
C ALA A 148 -4.90 12.33 6.30
N SER A 149 -5.15 12.89 7.49
CA SER A 149 -4.35 12.65 8.69
C SER A 149 -4.21 11.17 9.08
N TYR A 150 -5.22 10.34 8.82
CA TYR A 150 -5.20 8.92 9.12
C TYR A 150 -4.36 8.10 8.11
N LYS A 151 -4.03 8.67 6.94
CA LYS A 151 -3.15 8.08 5.94
C LYS A 151 -1.66 8.41 6.17
N CYS A 152 -1.39 9.46 6.95
CA CYS A 152 -0.01 9.92 7.17
C CYS A 152 0.77 8.92 8.02
N PRO A 153 2.02 8.59 7.65
CA PRO A 153 2.89 7.73 8.45
C PRO A 153 3.02 8.24 9.89
N SER A 154 2.87 7.34 10.85
CA SER A 154 3.05 7.63 12.28
C SER A 154 4.20 6.85 12.90
N ALA A 155 4.80 5.93 12.14
CA ALA A 155 6.01 5.22 12.48
C ALA A 155 6.97 5.30 11.29
N LEU A 156 8.26 5.49 11.57
CA LEU A 156 9.32 5.61 10.58
C LEU A 156 10.51 4.74 10.98
N VAL A 157 11.01 3.98 10.02
CA VAL A 157 12.31 3.29 10.11
C VAL A 157 13.14 3.75 8.92
N VAL A 158 14.35 4.22 9.20
CA VAL A 158 15.33 4.60 8.18
C VAL A 158 16.30 3.44 7.99
N VAL A 159 16.50 3.04 6.74
CA VAL A 159 17.44 1.96 6.35
C VAL A 159 18.40 2.48 5.30
N GLU A 160 19.48 1.74 5.08
CA GLU A 160 20.40 2.03 3.96
C GLU A 160 19.76 1.64 2.63
N GLU A 161 19.11 0.47 2.61
CA GLU A 161 18.42 -0.11 1.45
C GLU A 161 17.15 -0.84 1.90
N ILE A 162 16.07 -0.77 1.11
CA ILE A 162 14.84 -1.50 1.39
C ILE A 162 15.08 -3.01 1.19
N PRO A 163 14.82 -3.86 2.21
CA PRO A 163 15.02 -5.29 2.10
C PRO A 163 14.17 -5.93 1.00
N ARG A 164 14.81 -6.69 0.13
CA ARG A 164 14.20 -7.39 -1.00
C ARG A 164 14.47 -8.90 -0.93
N ASN A 165 13.56 -9.69 -1.46
CA ASN A 165 13.80 -11.12 -1.62
C ASN A 165 14.71 -11.40 -2.83
N ALA A 166 15.08 -12.67 -3.04
CA ALA A 166 15.93 -13.10 -4.16
C ALA A 166 15.37 -12.74 -5.56
N MET A 167 14.09 -12.44 -5.67
CA MET A 167 13.43 -12.00 -6.90
C MET A 167 13.36 -10.48 -7.04
N GLY A 168 14.04 -9.71 -6.16
CA GLY A 168 14.01 -8.25 -6.15
C GLY A 168 12.72 -7.62 -5.60
N LYS A 169 11.78 -8.41 -5.07
CA LYS A 169 10.51 -7.91 -4.54
C LYS A 169 10.61 -7.56 -3.06
N VAL A 170 10.04 -6.43 -2.67
CA VAL A 170 9.89 -6.02 -1.27
C VAL A 170 8.98 -7.00 -0.52
N ASN A 171 9.46 -7.53 0.61
CA ASN A 171 8.67 -8.39 1.48
C ASN A 171 8.11 -7.59 2.66
N LYS A 172 6.87 -7.10 2.52
CA LYS A 172 6.23 -6.28 3.56
C LYS A 172 6.06 -6.98 4.91
N ARG A 173 6.07 -8.31 4.95
CA ARG A 173 6.04 -9.06 6.21
C ARG A 173 7.37 -8.92 6.97
N GLU A 174 8.49 -8.93 6.26
CA GLU A 174 9.81 -8.69 6.87
C GLU A 174 9.97 -7.25 7.32
N LEU A 175 9.40 -6.29 6.57
CA LEU A 175 9.42 -4.88 6.97
C LEU A 175 8.73 -4.63 8.31
N LYS A 176 7.64 -5.35 8.62
CA LYS A 176 6.94 -5.22 9.91
C LYS A 176 7.87 -5.53 11.10
N LYS A 177 8.79 -6.48 10.96
CA LYS A 177 9.76 -6.84 12.00
C LYS A 177 10.73 -5.71 12.34
N LEU A 178 11.04 -4.82 11.38
CA LEU A 178 11.91 -3.67 11.63
C LEU A 178 11.31 -2.71 12.67
N PHE A 179 9.99 -2.57 12.69
CA PHE A 179 9.29 -1.74 13.67
C PHE A 179 9.22 -2.38 15.05
N GLU A 180 9.29 -3.71 15.16
CA GLU A 180 9.32 -4.43 16.42
C GLU A 180 10.68 -4.28 17.11
N ALA A 181 11.77 -4.24 16.31
CA ALA A 181 13.14 -4.07 16.82
C ALA A 181 13.46 -2.64 17.27
N THR A 182 12.60 -1.66 16.95
CA THR A 182 12.80 -0.23 17.25
C THR A 182 11.95 0.25 18.44
N ARG A 183 11.22 -0.68 19.09
CA ARG A 183 10.40 -0.39 20.29
C ARG A 183 11.19 -0.44 21.60
#